data_2950f6f30f2772c569d5f677551c99f9
#
_entry.id   2950f6f30f2772c569d5f677551c99f9
#
_cell.length_a   1.000
_cell.length_b   1.000
_cell.length_c   1.000
_cell.angle_alpha   90.00
_cell.angle_beta   90.00
_cell.angle_gamma   90.00
#
_symmetry.space_group_name_H-M   'P 1'
#
loop_
_entity.id
_entity.type
_entity.pdbx_description
1 polymer ?
#
loop_
_entity_poly.entity_id
_entity_poly.type
_entity_poly.pdbx_seq_one_letter_code
_entity_poly.pdbx_strand_id
1 'polypeptide(L)'
;MIDIIKEATMALTTKILDSAHEKAWDDVVRSSSHSTLFHTVAWLRLAQEQTQSDFIPLMFYKGSQLAGIYPVFVQKKGIIDVAVSPPPRSYILYLGPVIADYDSLNQDKKESLYLQIQQEMDNYIFGTRGCRYARIRTSPGLYDSRPLRWSGYTVDPFYTYRINLTGGIDRVWERFEGKLRVKINKAVKEGVTVRIGDKDDLDFIHDILYARYQEQGFSPSDNKKYLHAIYDKFSPDNLKIFIAEYQGRRISGTINLCWKNVMYLWVGVPKSELSGISPNDLINWEAIKWAHTNGLEHYEEMDSGDDPRLRHFKSKYNPDLVIWYSAVKYSSDVWKAVETLFNFIKNRGN
;
A
#
# COMPACT_ATOMS: atom_id res chain seq x y z
N MET A 1 -3.37 40.06 31.00
CA MET A 1 -2.06 39.45 31.12
C MET A 1 -2.33 37.96 31.30
N ILE A 2 -2.51 37.26 30.22
CA ILE A 2 -2.78 35.83 30.21
C ILE A 2 -1.44 35.20 29.86
N ASP A 3 -0.73 34.68 30.88
CA ASP A 3 0.43 33.83 30.71
C ASP A 3 -0.05 32.52 30.09
N ILE A 4 0.07 32.41 28.77
CA ILE A 4 0.02 31.12 28.06
C ILE A 4 1.30 30.42 28.48
N ILE A 5 1.18 29.50 29.45
CA ILE A 5 2.21 28.53 29.76
C ILE A 5 2.47 27.76 28.47
N LYS A 6 3.54 28.14 27.76
CA LYS A 6 4.14 27.28 26.75
C LYS A 6 4.61 26.02 27.48
N GLU A 7 3.79 24.99 27.54
CA GLU A 7 4.31 23.65 27.78
C GLU A 7 5.44 23.46 26.76
N ALA A 8 6.67 23.42 27.25
CA ALA A 8 7.84 23.20 26.40
C ALA A 8 7.63 21.85 25.71
N THR A 9 7.17 21.90 24.49
CA THR A 9 6.96 20.69 23.67
C THR A 9 8.36 20.08 23.52
N MET A 10 8.62 18.98 24.21
CA MET A 10 9.92 18.27 24.12
C MET A 10 10.17 17.98 22.64
N ALA A 11 11.31 18.44 22.13
CA ALA A 11 11.75 18.20 20.76
C ALA A 11 11.90 16.68 20.54
N LEU A 12 11.57 16.22 19.34
CA LEU A 12 11.80 14.84 18.97
C LEU A 12 13.28 14.61 18.71
N THR A 13 13.76 13.42 19.08
CA THR A 13 15.08 12.93 18.72
C THR A 13 14.92 11.92 17.59
N THR A 14 15.60 12.16 16.48
CA THR A 14 15.58 11.27 15.32
C THR A 14 16.73 10.26 15.41
N LYS A 15 16.42 8.97 15.22
CA LYS A 15 17.40 7.88 15.11
C LYS A 15 17.13 7.06 13.85
N ILE A 16 18.18 6.40 13.37
CA ILE A 16 18.05 5.37 12.34
C ILE A 16 17.87 4.02 13.03
N LEU A 17 16.94 3.23 12.52
CA LEU A 17 16.72 1.86 13.00
C LEU A 17 18.01 1.03 12.91
N ASP A 18 18.37 0.41 14.01
CA ASP A 18 19.37 -0.65 14.07
C ASP A 18 18.74 -2.00 14.46
N SER A 19 19.52 -3.05 14.43
CA SER A 19 19.04 -4.41 14.70
C SER A 19 18.49 -4.59 16.13
N ALA A 20 18.95 -3.81 17.10
CA ALA A 20 18.48 -3.89 18.49
C ALA A 20 17.07 -3.31 18.66
N HIS A 21 16.63 -2.43 17.74
CA HIS A 21 15.37 -1.71 17.82
C HIS A 21 14.30 -2.24 16.83
N GLU A 22 14.59 -3.29 16.03
CA GLU A 22 13.62 -3.85 15.08
C GLU A 22 12.31 -4.31 15.73
N LYS A 23 12.41 -4.90 16.93
CA LYS A 23 11.21 -5.29 17.69
C LYS A 23 10.36 -4.07 18.05
N ALA A 24 10.97 -2.98 18.52
CA ALA A 24 10.25 -1.76 18.90
C ALA A 24 9.57 -1.12 17.67
N TRP A 25 10.23 -1.13 16.51
CA TRP A 25 9.62 -0.73 15.23
C TRP A 25 8.38 -1.54 14.90
N ASP A 26 8.50 -2.87 14.88
CA ASP A 26 7.40 -3.77 14.54
C ASP A 26 6.28 -3.77 15.61
N ASP A 27 6.58 -3.44 16.89
CA ASP A 27 5.56 -3.24 17.92
C ASP A 27 4.70 -2.01 17.60
N VAL A 28 5.29 -0.88 17.17
CA VAL A 28 4.54 0.30 16.68
C VAL A 28 3.70 -0.05 15.45
N VAL A 29 4.25 -0.83 14.51
CA VAL A 29 3.50 -1.28 13.34
C VAL A 29 2.31 -2.15 13.75
N ARG A 30 2.47 -3.05 14.72
CA ARG A 30 1.38 -3.91 15.19
C ARG A 30 0.28 -3.15 15.93
N SER A 31 0.64 -2.18 16.76
CA SER A 31 -0.33 -1.45 17.59
C SER A 31 -1.08 -0.34 16.86
N SER A 32 -0.51 0.27 15.82
CA SER A 32 -1.11 1.42 15.12
C SER A 32 -2.22 1.00 14.16
N SER A 33 -3.40 1.65 14.23
CA SER A 33 -4.56 1.38 13.35
C SER A 33 -4.31 1.68 11.87
N HIS A 34 -3.43 2.65 11.57
CA HIS A 34 -3.13 3.11 10.21
C HIS A 34 -1.88 2.51 9.59
N SER A 35 -1.27 1.52 10.23
CA SER A 35 -0.17 0.76 9.62
C SER A 35 -0.67 -0.40 8.76
N THR A 36 0.16 -0.83 7.83
CA THR A 36 -0.06 -2.00 6.97
C THR A 36 1.08 -3.00 7.14
N LEU A 37 0.94 -4.20 6.57
CA LEU A 37 1.99 -5.20 6.52
C LEU A 37 3.27 -4.66 5.86
N PHE A 38 3.13 -3.70 4.94
CA PHE A 38 4.24 -3.04 4.25
C PHE A 38 5.19 -2.26 5.17
N HIS A 39 4.74 -1.87 6.38
CA HIS A 39 5.57 -1.14 7.35
C HIS A 39 6.46 -2.05 8.19
N THR A 40 6.30 -3.38 8.12
CA THR A 40 7.15 -4.31 8.87
C THR A 40 8.60 -4.26 8.38
N VAL A 41 9.55 -4.38 9.30
CA VAL A 41 10.99 -4.38 8.95
C VAL A 41 11.30 -5.41 7.89
N ALA A 42 10.69 -6.60 8.01
CA ALA A 42 10.87 -7.68 7.06
C ALA A 42 10.46 -7.29 5.63
N TRP A 43 9.29 -6.64 5.46
CA TRP A 43 8.86 -6.19 4.13
C TRP A 43 9.75 -5.08 3.58
N LEU A 44 10.11 -4.11 4.42
CA LEU A 44 10.93 -2.97 4.01
C LEU A 44 12.33 -3.40 3.55
N ARG A 45 12.93 -4.41 4.17
CA ARG A 45 14.21 -4.99 3.72
C ARG A 45 14.08 -5.68 2.36
N LEU A 46 13.04 -6.48 2.15
CA LEU A 46 12.77 -7.08 0.84
C LEU A 46 12.52 -6.02 -0.24
N ALA A 47 11.81 -4.94 0.10
CA ALA A 47 11.60 -3.81 -0.82
C ALA A 47 12.90 -3.08 -1.15
N GLN A 48 13.81 -2.91 -0.17
CA GLN A 48 15.15 -2.37 -0.38
C GLN A 48 15.94 -3.21 -1.39
N GLU A 49 15.98 -4.51 -1.19
CA GLU A 49 16.69 -5.45 -2.08
C GLU A 49 16.10 -5.42 -3.49
N GLN A 50 14.75 -5.48 -3.62
CA GLN A 50 14.06 -5.45 -4.91
C GLN A 50 14.30 -4.16 -5.69
N THR A 51 14.30 -3.02 -5.00
CA THR A 51 14.36 -1.69 -5.66
C THR A 51 15.76 -1.11 -5.74
N GLN A 52 16.74 -1.74 -5.09
CA GLN A 52 18.12 -1.25 -4.96
C GLN A 52 18.17 0.20 -4.45
N SER A 53 17.21 0.55 -3.56
CA SER A 53 17.11 1.87 -2.95
C SER A 53 17.88 1.90 -1.64
N ASP A 54 18.36 3.07 -1.25
CA ASP A 54 18.92 3.28 0.09
C ASP A 54 17.77 3.43 1.09
N PHE A 55 17.55 2.41 1.93
CA PHE A 55 16.49 2.41 2.94
C PHE A 55 16.91 3.19 4.16
N ILE A 56 16.15 4.21 4.52
CA ILE A 56 16.34 5.10 5.64
C ILE A 56 15.17 4.94 6.62
N PRO A 57 15.27 4.03 7.58
CA PRO A 57 14.23 3.79 8.58
C PRO A 57 14.35 4.79 9.73
N LEU A 58 13.62 5.88 9.69
CA LEU A 58 13.61 6.90 10.71
C LEU A 58 12.73 6.51 11.90
N MET A 59 13.25 6.67 13.11
CA MET A 59 12.57 6.50 14.40
C MET A 59 12.58 7.82 15.15
N PHE A 60 11.43 8.26 15.66
CA PHE A 60 11.29 9.52 16.37
C PHE A 60 10.95 9.27 17.81
N TYR A 61 11.78 9.79 18.71
CA TYR A 61 11.63 9.61 20.14
C TYR A 61 11.24 10.92 20.82
N LYS A 62 10.28 10.83 21.76
CA LYS A 62 9.96 11.89 22.71
C LYS A 62 10.50 11.47 24.08
N GLY A 63 11.66 12.00 24.47
CA GLY A 63 12.42 11.42 25.59
C GLY A 63 12.87 10.00 25.28
N SER A 64 12.47 9.03 26.10
CA SER A 64 12.75 7.60 25.89
C SER A 64 11.65 6.86 25.11
N GLN A 65 10.49 7.47 24.91
CA GLN A 65 9.35 6.82 24.27
C GLN A 65 9.44 6.96 22.74
N LEU A 66 9.27 5.85 22.01
CA LEU A 66 9.15 5.86 20.56
C LEU A 66 7.77 6.44 20.17
N ALA A 67 7.78 7.63 19.55
CA ALA A 67 6.59 8.39 19.20
C ALA A 67 6.10 8.12 17.77
N GLY A 68 6.98 7.61 16.91
CA GLY A 68 6.62 7.26 15.54
C GLY A 68 7.80 6.74 14.73
N ILE A 69 7.48 6.21 13.57
CA ILE A 69 8.43 5.65 12.61
C ILE A 69 8.12 6.17 11.21
N TYR A 70 9.14 6.28 10.35
CA TYR A 70 8.97 6.71 8.98
C TYR A 70 9.91 5.92 8.06
N PRO A 71 9.39 4.96 7.29
CA PRO A 71 10.18 4.27 6.28
C PRO A 71 10.35 5.17 5.05
N VAL A 72 11.58 5.62 4.81
CA VAL A 72 11.95 6.43 3.64
C VAL A 72 12.96 5.66 2.81
N PHE A 73 12.87 5.77 1.51
CA PHE A 73 13.83 5.22 0.56
C PHE A 73 14.42 6.36 -0.27
N VAL A 74 15.72 6.34 -0.47
CA VAL A 74 16.39 7.28 -1.36
C VAL A 74 16.86 6.57 -2.61
N GLN A 75 16.56 7.16 -3.76
CA GLN A 75 16.96 6.69 -5.08
C GLN A 75 17.65 7.79 -5.86
N LYS A 76 18.62 7.42 -6.69
CA LYS A 76 19.20 8.35 -7.67
C LYS A 76 18.30 8.45 -8.90
N LYS A 77 17.96 9.68 -9.29
CA LYS A 77 17.26 9.99 -10.54
C LYS A 77 18.13 10.95 -11.37
N GLY A 78 18.95 10.38 -12.22
CA GLY A 78 20.01 11.13 -12.87
C GLY A 78 21.04 11.61 -11.85
N ILE A 79 21.23 12.93 -11.77
CA ILE A 79 22.21 13.57 -10.87
C ILE A 79 21.62 13.95 -9.50
N ILE A 80 20.34 13.71 -9.24
CA ILE A 80 19.67 14.10 -8.00
C ILE A 80 19.26 12.88 -7.18
N ASP A 81 19.29 13.05 -5.86
CA ASP A 81 18.70 12.13 -4.92
C ASP A 81 17.23 12.49 -4.66
N VAL A 82 16.37 11.49 -4.72
CA VAL A 82 14.94 11.62 -4.47
C VAL A 82 14.50 10.72 -3.31
N ALA A 83 13.75 11.28 -2.38
CA ALA A 83 13.18 10.54 -1.26
C ALA A 83 11.78 10.06 -1.60
N VAL A 84 11.47 8.80 -1.35
CA VAL A 84 10.17 8.20 -1.65
C VAL A 84 9.70 7.29 -0.52
N SER A 85 8.42 7.30 -0.27
CA SER A 85 7.75 6.38 0.66
C SER A 85 6.36 6.09 0.10
N PRO A 86 6.16 4.96 -0.59
CA PRO A 86 7.09 3.84 -0.86
C PRO A 86 7.98 4.06 -2.10
N PRO A 87 9.01 3.19 -2.29
CA PRO A 87 9.84 3.20 -3.49
C PRO A 87 9.08 2.61 -4.70
N PRO A 88 9.26 3.15 -5.91
CA PRO A 88 8.72 2.56 -7.14
C PRO A 88 9.19 1.11 -7.33
N ARG A 89 8.36 0.28 -7.95
CA ARG A 89 8.63 -1.15 -8.26
C ARG A 89 8.68 -2.07 -7.02
N SER A 90 8.27 -1.59 -5.84
CA SER A 90 8.21 -2.39 -4.61
C SER A 90 6.90 -3.14 -4.42
N TYR A 91 5.92 -2.90 -5.29
CA TYR A 91 4.54 -3.40 -5.12
C TYR A 91 3.88 -2.95 -3.80
N ILE A 92 4.42 -1.91 -3.18
CA ILE A 92 3.84 -1.23 -2.03
C ILE A 92 3.01 -0.07 -2.55
N LEU A 93 1.71 -0.06 -2.24
CA LEU A 93 0.82 1.01 -2.69
C LEU A 93 0.92 2.24 -1.80
N TYR A 94 0.88 2.06 -0.50
CA TYR A 94 0.97 3.10 0.52
C TYR A 94 1.96 2.73 1.62
N LEU A 95 2.58 3.76 2.18
CA LEU A 95 3.55 3.66 3.26
C LEU A 95 3.43 4.91 4.13
N GLY A 96 4.42 5.80 4.15
CA GLY A 96 4.38 7.04 4.93
C GLY A 96 4.67 6.80 6.42
N PRO A 97 4.37 7.79 7.29
CA PRO A 97 4.62 7.67 8.70
C PRO A 97 3.65 6.74 9.41
N VAL A 98 4.12 6.10 10.47
CA VAL A 98 3.28 5.46 11.49
C VAL A 98 3.52 6.16 12.80
N ILE A 99 2.47 6.73 13.37
CA ILE A 99 2.50 7.45 14.64
C ILE A 99 2.06 6.50 15.75
N ALA A 100 2.88 6.36 16.79
CA ALA A 100 2.56 5.51 17.91
C ALA A 100 1.36 6.08 18.69
N ASP A 101 0.51 5.18 19.20
CA ASP A 101 -0.65 5.51 20.04
C ASP A 101 -1.59 6.58 19.44
N TYR A 102 -1.59 6.77 18.10
CA TYR A 102 -2.30 7.83 17.40
C TYR A 102 -3.78 7.94 17.80
N ASP A 103 -4.47 6.82 17.92
CA ASP A 103 -5.92 6.81 18.20
C ASP A 103 -6.24 7.28 19.62
N SER A 104 -5.33 7.09 20.57
CA SER A 104 -5.47 7.50 21.96
C SER A 104 -5.16 9.00 22.19
N LEU A 105 -4.50 9.65 21.22
CA LEU A 105 -4.16 11.07 21.31
C LEU A 105 -5.41 11.95 21.10
N ASN A 106 -5.49 13.07 21.82
CA ASN A 106 -6.43 14.13 21.47
C ASN A 106 -6.00 14.83 20.17
N GLN A 107 -6.90 15.61 19.56
CA GLN A 107 -6.68 16.21 18.25
C GLN A 107 -5.45 17.12 18.19
N ASP A 108 -5.25 17.97 19.21
CA ASP A 108 -4.09 18.86 19.28
C ASP A 108 -2.77 18.10 19.31
N LYS A 109 -2.68 17.02 20.08
CA LYS A 109 -1.50 16.16 20.13
C LYS A 109 -1.30 15.38 18.81
N LYS A 110 -2.38 14.92 18.16
CA LYS A 110 -2.28 14.30 16.82
C LYS A 110 -1.64 15.24 15.82
N GLU A 111 -2.15 16.46 15.74
CA GLU A 111 -1.67 17.48 14.81
C GLU A 111 -0.21 17.88 15.10
N SER A 112 0.10 18.20 16.36
CA SER A 112 1.43 18.65 16.74
C SER A 112 2.49 17.55 16.58
N LEU A 113 2.18 16.31 16.98
CA LEU A 113 3.11 15.20 16.85
C LEU A 113 3.37 14.82 15.39
N TYR A 114 2.31 14.76 14.58
CA TYR A 114 2.47 14.46 13.15
C TYR A 114 3.28 15.57 12.45
N LEU A 115 3.01 16.83 12.76
CA LEU A 115 3.78 17.95 12.21
C LEU A 115 5.26 17.87 12.59
N GLN A 116 5.58 17.58 13.86
CA GLN A 116 6.96 17.42 14.32
C GLN A 116 7.66 16.25 13.61
N ILE A 117 7.02 15.08 13.51
CA ILE A 117 7.56 13.92 12.79
C ILE A 117 7.84 14.27 11.33
N GLN A 118 6.92 15.00 10.68
CA GLN A 118 7.10 15.41 9.29
C GLN A 118 8.26 16.40 9.13
N GLN A 119 8.38 17.36 10.03
CA GLN A 119 9.48 18.34 10.01
C GLN A 119 10.83 17.66 10.24
N GLU A 120 10.93 16.75 11.19
CA GLU A 120 12.17 15.99 11.44
C GLU A 120 12.56 15.10 10.26
N MET A 121 11.59 14.45 9.61
CA MET A 121 11.83 13.71 8.38
C MET A 121 12.33 14.64 7.26
N ASP A 122 11.72 15.81 7.08
CA ASP A 122 12.14 16.81 6.09
C ASP A 122 13.56 17.32 6.37
N ASN A 123 13.90 17.64 7.61
CA ASN A 123 15.23 18.05 8.03
C ASN A 123 16.27 16.98 7.66
N TYR A 124 15.94 15.71 7.87
CA TYR A 124 16.83 14.62 7.52
C TYR A 124 17.00 14.48 6.02
N ILE A 125 15.92 14.36 5.24
CA ILE A 125 16.02 14.07 3.81
C ILE A 125 16.54 15.26 2.99
N PHE A 126 16.06 16.49 3.26
CA PHE A 126 16.49 17.67 2.52
C PHE A 126 17.79 18.28 3.06
N GLY A 127 17.94 18.31 4.40
CA GLY A 127 19.12 18.88 5.05
C GLY A 127 20.32 17.91 5.07
N THR A 128 20.16 16.75 5.67
CA THR A 128 21.27 15.79 5.87
C THR A 128 21.58 15.01 4.60
N ARG A 129 20.56 14.47 3.90
CA ARG A 129 20.73 13.63 2.71
C ARG A 129 20.81 14.44 1.42
N GLY A 130 20.43 15.72 1.43
CA GLY A 130 20.49 16.60 0.28
C GLY A 130 19.53 16.23 -0.86
N CYS A 131 18.47 15.51 -0.57
CA CYS A 131 17.44 15.16 -1.56
C CYS A 131 16.83 16.43 -2.18
N ARG A 132 16.45 16.36 -3.45
CA ARG A 132 15.85 17.49 -4.18
C ARG A 132 14.34 17.38 -4.32
N TYR A 133 13.81 16.19 -4.08
CA TYR A 133 12.40 15.86 -4.23
C TYR A 133 12.01 14.80 -3.20
N ALA A 134 10.78 14.92 -2.68
CA ALA A 134 10.17 13.91 -1.84
C ALA A 134 8.76 13.57 -2.34
N ARG A 135 8.43 12.28 -2.37
CA ARG A 135 7.07 11.79 -2.62
C ARG A 135 6.67 10.78 -1.56
N ILE A 136 5.57 11.04 -0.90
CA ILE A 136 5.02 10.24 0.18
C ILE A 136 3.63 9.79 -0.22
N ARG A 137 3.30 8.52 0.05
CA ARG A 137 1.94 8.00 -0.03
C ARG A 137 1.55 7.49 1.34
N THR A 138 0.61 8.16 1.99
CA THR A 138 0.16 7.76 3.33
C THR A 138 -0.66 6.48 3.26
N SER A 139 -0.69 5.72 4.35
CA SER A 139 -1.60 4.58 4.45
C SER A 139 -3.05 5.03 4.72
N PRO A 140 -4.05 4.24 4.31
CA PRO A 140 -5.43 4.43 4.72
C PRO A 140 -5.54 4.44 6.25
N GLY A 141 -6.37 5.34 6.81
CA GLY A 141 -6.52 5.52 8.26
C GLY A 141 -5.75 6.71 8.83
N LEU A 142 -4.73 7.22 8.14
CA LEU A 142 -4.11 8.50 8.47
C LEU A 142 -4.84 9.63 7.73
N TYR A 143 -5.99 10.05 8.27
CA TYR A 143 -6.93 10.95 7.58
C TYR A 143 -6.54 12.42 7.57
N ASP A 144 -5.64 12.86 8.46
CA ASP A 144 -5.24 14.26 8.55
C ASP A 144 -4.04 14.56 7.64
N SER A 145 -4.30 15.21 6.51
CA SER A 145 -3.25 15.62 5.58
C SER A 145 -2.69 17.02 5.85
N ARG A 146 -3.23 17.76 6.84
CA ARG A 146 -2.82 19.14 7.13
C ARG A 146 -1.36 19.25 7.55
N PRO A 147 -0.79 18.36 8.39
CA PRO A 147 0.63 18.42 8.74
C PRO A 147 1.57 18.35 7.52
N LEU A 148 1.21 17.55 6.49
CA LEU A 148 1.95 17.54 5.23
C LEU A 148 1.86 18.89 4.51
N ARG A 149 0.65 19.47 4.43
CA ARG A 149 0.45 20.79 3.80
C ARG A 149 1.18 21.89 4.55
N TRP A 150 1.13 21.89 5.88
CA TRP A 150 1.86 22.86 6.71
C TRP A 150 3.38 22.74 6.56
N SER A 151 3.86 21.55 6.25
CA SER A 151 5.28 21.30 5.91
C SER A 151 5.62 21.65 4.45
N GLY A 152 4.70 22.21 3.68
CA GLY A 152 4.95 22.70 2.31
C GLY A 152 4.79 21.65 1.21
N TYR A 153 4.10 20.54 1.49
CA TYR A 153 3.74 19.55 0.46
C TYR A 153 2.50 19.97 -0.33
N THR A 154 2.52 19.69 -1.63
CA THR A 154 1.30 19.57 -2.43
C THR A 154 0.72 18.19 -2.14
N VAL A 155 -0.56 18.14 -1.75
CA VAL A 155 -1.21 16.92 -1.29
C VAL A 155 -2.47 16.66 -2.11
N ASP A 156 -2.53 15.49 -2.75
CA ASP A 156 -3.67 15.03 -3.52
C ASP A 156 -4.32 13.82 -2.84
N PRO A 157 -5.66 13.78 -2.75
CA PRO A 157 -6.39 12.64 -2.23
C PRO A 157 -6.48 11.53 -3.28
N PHE A 158 -6.31 10.30 -2.82
CA PHE A 158 -6.55 9.08 -3.57
C PHE A 158 -7.49 8.17 -2.79
N TYR A 159 -8.02 7.14 -3.44
CA TYR A 159 -9.03 6.28 -2.83
C TYR A 159 -8.73 4.82 -3.10
N THR A 160 -9.01 4.00 -2.08
CA THR A 160 -9.10 2.55 -2.22
C THR A 160 -10.55 2.09 -1.99
N TYR A 161 -10.85 0.88 -2.41
CA TYR A 161 -12.16 0.26 -2.28
C TYR A 161 -12.13 -0.77 -1.16
N ARG A 162 -13.01 -0.61 -0.16
CA ARG A 162 -13.06 -1.50 0.99
C ARG A 162 -14.47 -2.04 1.21
N ILE A 163 -14.60 -3.36 1.27
CA ILE A 163 -15.83 -4.07 1.55
C ILE A 163 -15.87 -4.38 3.04
N ASN A 164 -16.92 -3.95 3.74
CA ASN A 164 -17.14 -4.25 5.15
C ASN A 164 -17.78 -5.64 5.27
N LEU A 165 -17.16 -6.53 6.06
CA LEU A 165 -17.58 -7.91 6.28
C LEU A 165 -18.32 -8.13 7.61
N THR A 166 -18.35 -7.13 8.52
CA THR A 166 -18.90 -7.29 9.89
C THR A 166 -20.40 -7.56 9.95
N GLY A 167 -21.13 -7.24 8.88
CA GLY A 167 -22.58 -7.47 8.79
C GLY A 167 -23.01 -8.90 8.44
N GLY A 168 -22.05 -9.80 8.23
CA GLY A 168 -22.27 -11.17 7.77
C GLY A 168 -22.20 -11.32 6.25
N ILE A 169 -21.82 -12.53 5.82
CA ILE A 169 -21.49 -12.80 4.41
C ILE A 169 -22.70 -12.67 3.47
N ASP A 170 -23.90 -12.97 3.95
CA ASP A 170 -25.13 -12.84 3.16
C ASP A 170 -25.44 -11.38 2.82
N ARG A 171 -25.24 -10.47 3.78
CA ARG A 171 -25.39 -9.02 3.53
C ARG A 171 -24.36 -8.50 2.56
N VAL A 172 -23.12 -9.00 2.62
CA VAL A 172 -22.08 -8.66 1.62
C VAL A 172 -22.52 -9.09 0.24
N TRP A 173 -23.04 -10.31 0.10
CA TRP A 173 -23.56 -10.83 -1.17
C TRP A 173 -24.72 -10.01 -1.71
N GLU A 174 -25.66 -9.63 -0.85
CA GLU A 174 -26.82 -8.80 -1.23
C GLU A 174 -26.42 -7.41 -1.73
N ARG A 175 -25.34 -6.83 -1.22
CA ARG A 175 -24.81 -5.53 -1.66
C ARG A 175 -24.21 -5.56 -3.06
N PHE A 176 -23.79 -6.70 -3.58
CA PHE A 176 -23.20 -6.82 -4.90
C PHE A 176 -24.23 -6.49 -5.99
N GLU A 177 -23.75 -5.89 -7.09
CA GLU A 177 -24.59 -5.71 -8.26
C GLU A 177 -25.22 -7.04 -8.70
N GLY A 178 -26.51 -7.01 -9.11
CA GLY A 178 -27.21 -8.22 -9.56
C GLY A 178 -26.48 -8.93 -10.72
N LYS A 179 -25.90 -8.17 -11.64
CA LYS A 179 -25.10 -8.72 -12.75
C LYS A 179 -23.84 -9.43 -12.28
N LEU A 180 -23.20 -8.96 -11.22
CA LEU A 180 -22.03 -9.60 -10.64
C LEU A 180 -22.43 -10.96 -10.05
N ARG A 181 -23.48 -11.02 -9.24
CA ARG A 181 -23.99 -12.26 -8.66
C ARG A 181 -24.34 -13.32 -9.73
N VAL A 182 -24.95 -12.89 -10.83
CA VAL A 182 -25.24 -13.77 -11.99
C VAL A 182 -23.95 -14.32 -12.59
N LYS A 183 -22.90 -13.49 -12.75
CA LYS A 183 -21.62 -13.93 -13.30
C LYS A 183 -20.90 -14.93 -12.39
N ILE A 184 -20.89 -14.68 -11.08
CA ILE A 184 -20.31 -15.60 -10.09
C ILE A 184 -21.04 -16.96 -10.13
N ASN A 185 -22.38 -16.95 -10.06
CA ASN A 185 -23.17 -18.18 -10.12
C ASN A 185 -23.00 -18.92 -11.44
N LYS A 186 -22.87 -18.20 -12.56
CA LYS A 186 -22.58 -18.81 -13.85
C LYS A 186 -21.21 -19.51 -13.85
N ALA A 187 -20.17 -18.87 -13.32
CA ALA A 187 -18.84 -19.50 -13.25
C ALA A 187 -18.85 -20.82 -12.48
N VAL A 188 -19.55 -20.85 -11.34
CA VAL A 188 -19.75 -22.08 -10.54
C VAL A 188 -20.50 -23.13 -11.34
N LYS A 189 -21.62 -22.76 -11.99
CA LYS A 189 -22.43 -23.69 -12.80
C LYS A 189 -21.69 -24.31 -13.96
N GLU A 190 -20.78 -23.55 -14.58
CA GLU A 190 -19.93 -24.00 -15.68
C GLU A 190 -18.74 -24.85 -15.22
N GLY A 191 -18.59 -25.09 -13.89
CA GLY A 191 -17.58 -25.95 -13.33
C GLY A 191 -16.24 -25.29 -13.02
N VAL A 192 -16.20 -23.96 -12.87
CA VAL A 192 -15.03 -23.27 -12.31
C VAL A 192 -14.98 -23.53 -10.83
N THR A 193 -13.83 -23.97 -10.33
CA THR A 193 -13.55 -24.13 -8.90
C THR A 193 -12.47 -23.18 -8.43
N VAL A 194 -12.43 -22.86 -7.14
CA VAL A 194 -11.39 -22.03 -6.54
C VAL A 194 -10.77 -22.79 -5.37
N ARG A 195 -9.44 -22.85 -5.34
CA ARG A 195 -8.68 -23.42 -4.23
C ARG A 195 -7.69 -22.42 -3.64
N ILE A 196 -7.24 -22.68 -2.41
CA ILE A 196 -6.05 -22.03 -1.87
C ILE A 196 -4.83 -22.56 -2.63
N GLY A 197 -4.00 -21.64 -3.09
CA GLY A 197 -2.77 -21.94 -3.83
C GLY A 197 -1.56 -22.07 -2.92
N ASP A 198 -0.47 -22.52 -3.51
CA ASP A 198 0.82 -22.71 -2.88
C ASP A 198 1.93 -21.90 -3.61
N LYS A 199 3.18 -22.20 -3.27
CA LYS A 199 4.34 -21.50 -3.83
C LYS A 199 4.49 -21.67 -5.35
N ASP A 200 4.12 -22.83 -5.89
CA ASP A 200 4.23 -23.13 -7.32
C ASP A 200 3.21 -22.32 -8.15
N ASP A 201 2.14 -21.85 -7.51
CA ASP A 201 1.14 -21.00 -8.14
C ASP A 201 1.62 -19.54 -8.33
N LEU A 202 2.68 -19.13 -7.62
CA LEU A 202 3.26 -17.78 -7.81
C LEU A 202 3.79 -17.57 -9.21
N ASP A 203 4.49 -18.58 -9.76
CA ASP A 203 5.05 -18.51 -11.10
C ASP A 203 3.95 -18.41 -12.15
N PHE A 204 2.86 -19.17 -11.99
CA PHE A 204 1.70 -19.07 -12.85
C PHE A 204 1.09 -17.66 -12.85
N ILE A 205 0.88 -17.07 -11.65
CA ILE A 205 0.34 -15.71 -11.53
C ILE A 205 1.30 -14.69 -12.14
N HIS A 206 2.59 -14.79 -11.84
CA HIS A 206 3.61 -13.91 -12.39
C HIS A 206 3.65 -13.95 -13.92
N ASP A 207 3.65 -15.14 -14.51
CA ASP A 207 3.81 -15.31 -15.95
C ASP A 207 2.61 -14.73 -16.72
N ILE A 208 1.39 -14.89 -16.22
CA ILE A 208 0.21 -14.25 -16.81
C ILE A 208 0.31 -12.72 -16.73
N LEU A 209 0.71 -12.18 -15.60
CA LEU A 209 0.87 -10.73 -15.42
C LEU A 209 1.97 -10.19 -16.33
N TYR A 210 3.11 -10.87 -16.38
CA TYR A 210 4.25 -10.48 -17.20
C TYR A 210 3.89 -10.44 -18.67
N ALA A 211 3.26 -11.51 -19.19
CA ALA A 211 2.78 -11.58 -20.55
C ALA A 211 1.81 -10.43 -20.88
N ARG A 212 0.88 -10.16 -19.96
CA ARG A 212 -0.09 -9.08 -20.15
C ARG A 212 0.53 -7.68 -20.21
N TYR A 213 1.53 -7.41 -19.36
CA TYR A 213 2.26 -6.14 -19.42
C TYR A 213 3.04 -5.99 -20.73
N GLN A 214 3.67 -7.06 -21.21
CA GLN A 214 4.36 -7.06 -22.51
C GLN A 214 3.39 -6.77 -23.67
N GLU A 215 2.20 -7.39 -23.70
CA GLU A 215 1.15 -7.11 -24.69
C GLU A 215 0.70 -5.64 -24.70
N GLN A 216 0.77 -4.98 -23.53
CA GLN A 216 0.44 -3.55 -23.39
C GLN A 216 1.62 -2.62 -23.70
N GLY A 217 2.75 -3.15 -24.16
CA GLY A 217 3.96 -2.37 -24.49
C GLY A 217 4.78 -1.95 -23.28
N PHE A 218 4.50 -2.49 -22.09
CA PHE A 218 5.32 -2.25 -20.92
C PHE A 218 6.43 -3.30 -20.82
N SER A 219 7.60 -2.89 -20.32
CA SER A 219 8.69 -3.80 -19.95
C SER A 219 8.68 -3.98 -18.43
N PRO A 220 7.89 -4.94 -17.89
CA PRO A 220 7.89 -5.19 -16.46
C PRO A 220 9.26 -5.70 -16.03
N SER A 221 9.70 -5.33 -14.84
CA SER A 221 10.86 -5.98 -14.22
C SER A 221 10.50 -7.41 -13.81
N ASP A 222 11.41 -8.36 -14.05
CA ASP A 222 11.27 -9.69 -13.47
C ASP A 222 11.35 -9.58 -11.94
N ASN A 223 10.26 -9.94 -11.28
CA ASN A 223 10.12 -9.85 -9.82
C ASN A 223 9.78 -11.21 -9.19
N LYS A 224 9.98 -12.33 -9.90
CA LYS A 224 9.73 -13.68 -9.37
C LYS A 224 10.46 -13.91 -8.04
N LYS A 225 11.75 -13.60 -7.98
CA LYS A 225 12.54 -13.74 -6.75
C LYS A 225 11.94 -12.95 -5.58
N TYR A 226 11.47 -11.75 -5.84
CA TYR A 226 10.84 -10.91 -4.84
C TYR A 226 9.52 -11.51 -4.34
N LEU A 227 8.66 -11.99 -5.25
CA LEU A 227 7.41 -12.65 -4.89
C LEU A 227 7.65 -13.91 -4.06
N HIS A 228 8.64 -14.73 -4.46
CA HIS A 228 9.04 -15.92 -3.69
C HIS A 228 9.56 -15.55 -2.29
N ALA A 229 10.41 -14.53 -2.16
CA ALA A 229 10.92 -14.08 -0.86
C ALA A 229 9.79 -13.57 0.05
N ILE A 230 8.80 -12.84 -0.52
CA ILE A 230 7.61 -12.40 0.21
C ILE A 230 6.78 -13.62 0.65
N TYR A 231 6.56 -14.59 -0.24
CA TYR A 231 5.84 -15.81 0.12
C TYR A 231 6.52 -16.56 1.26
N ASP A 232 7.83 -16.81 1.16
CA ASP A 232 8.60 -17.54 2.17
C ASP A 232 8.58 -16.83 3.53
N LYS A 233 8.46 -15.48 3.54
CA LYS A 233 8.46 -14.70 4.76
C LYS A 233 7.08 -14.58 5.42
N PHE A 234 6.01 -14.52 4.61
CA PHE A 234 4.67 -14.12 5.08
C PHE A 234 3.59 -15.19 4.94
N SER A 235 3.83 -16.28 4.19
CA SER A 235 2.90 -17.39 4.11
C SER A 235 3.17 -18.40 5.25
N PRO A 236 2.13 -19.05 5.81
CA PRO A 236 0.72 -18.88 5.47
C PRO A 236 0.00 -17.77 6.25
N ASP A 237 0.61 -17.13 7.23
CA ASP A 237 -0.10 -16.27 8.18
C ASP A 237 -0.64 -14.97 7.52
N ASN A 238 0.23 -14.28 6.79
CA ASN A 238 -0.08 -12.96 6.22
C ASN A 238 -0.24 -12.96 4.69
N LEU A 239 -0.05 -14.11 4.01
CA LEU A 239 -0.21 -14.21 2.57
C LEU A 239 -1.04 -15.44 2.20
N LYS A 240 -2.04 -15.22 1.33
CA LYS A 240 -2.91 -16.26 0.77
C LYS A 240 -2.99 -16.12 -0.74
N ILE A 241 -2.87 -17.25 -1.43
CA ILE A 241 -3.07 -17.35 -2.87
C ILE A 241 -4.43 -18.02 -3.11
N PHE A 242 -5.20 -17.49 -4.07
CA PHE A 242 -6.40 -18.16 -4.56
C PHE A 242 -6.24 -18.42 -6.04
N ILE A 243 -6.53 -19.64 -6.46
CA ILE A 243 -6.41 -20.11 -7.85
C ILE A 243 -7.77 -20.59 -8.35
N ALA A 244 -8.21 -20.05 -9.48
CA ALA A 244 -9.34 -20.60 -10.19
C ALA A 244 -8.87 -21.68 -11.17
N GLU A 245 -9.61 -22.77 -11.19
CA GLU A 245 -9.38 -23.91 -12.08
C GLU A 245 -10.62 -24.20 -12.92
N TYR A 246 -10.40 -24.61 -14.15
CA TYR A 246 -11.44 -25.07 -15.06
C TYR A 246 -10.93 -26.27 -15.85
N GLN A 247 -11.68 -27.39 -15.83
CA GLN A 247 -11.29 -28.64 -16.47
C GLN A 247 -9.87 -29.10 -16.10
N GLY A 248 -9.51 -28.99 -14.81
CA GLY A 248 -8.20 -29.37 -14.27
C GLY A 248 -7.04 -28.44 -14.64
N ARG A 249 -7.30 -27.26 -15.23
CA ARG A 249 -6.28 -26.28 -15.59
C ARG A 249 -6.44 -24.99 -14.78
N ARG A 250 -5.33 -24.44 -14.33
CA ARG A 250 -5.28 -23.10 -13.73
C ARG A 250 -5.64 -22.06 -14.81
N ILE A 251 -6.58 -21.17 -14.51
CA ILE A 251 -7.09 -20.18 -15.45
C ILE A 251 -6.98 -18.75 -14.94
N SER A 252 -6.85 -18.56 -13.65
CA SER A 252 -6.69 -17.26 -13.00
C SER A 252 -6.19 -17.43 -11.58
N GLY A 253 -5.70 -16.35 -10.97
CA GLY A 253 -5.24 -16.38 -9.58
C GLY A 253 -5.13 -14.99 -8.96
N THR A 254 -5.05 -14.93 -7.64
CA THR A 254 -4.79 -13.71 -6.88
C THR A 254 -3.85 -13.99 -5.72
N ILE A 255 -3.04 -12.99 -5.36
CA ILE A 255 -2.26 -12.99 -4.13
C ILE A 255 -2.88 -11.96 -3.20
N ASN A 256 -3.25 -12.39 -2.01
CA ASN A 256 -3.90 -11.56 -1.02
C ASN A 256 -3.03 -11.48 0.23
N LEU A 257 -2.99 -10.30 0.86
CA LEU A 257 -2.28 -10.08 2.11
C LEU A 257 -3.28 -9.95 3.25
N CYS A 258 -2.97 -10.52 4.41
CA CYS A 258 -3.76 -10.39 5.63
C CYS A 258 -2.96 -9.60 6.65
N TRP A 259 -3.54 -8.50 7.13
CA TRP A 259 -2.93 -7.71 8.19
C TRP A 259 -4.00 -7.19 9.14
N LYS A 260 -3.87 -7.53 10.43
CA LYS A 260 -4.88 -7.21 11.44
C LYS A 260 -6.25 -7.75 11.00
N ASN A 261 -7.23 -6.88 10.85
CA ASN A 261 -8.60 -7.22 10.46
C ASN A 261 -8.91 -7.01 8.97
N VAL A 262 -7.88 -6.80 8.12
CA VAL A 262 -8.06 -6.50 6.69
C VAL A 262 -7.38 -7.55 5.82
N MET A 263 -8.08 -8.04 4.80
CA MET A 263 -7.50 -8.75 3.68
C MET A 263 -7.37 -7.82 2.48
N TYR A 264 -6.20 -7.75 1.89
CA TYR A 264 -5.89 -6.89 0.74
C TYR A 264 -5.75 -7.74 -0.52
N LEU A 265 -6.47 -7.41 -1.58
CA LEU A 265 -6.22 -7.94 -2.92
C LEU A 265 -4.95 -7.27 -3.48
N TRP A 266 -3.79 -7.83 -3.18
CA TRP A 266 -2.50 -7.23 -3.50
C TRP A 266 -2.09 -7.41 -4.96
N VAL A 267 -2.25 -8.62 -5.49
CA VAL A 267 -1.96 -8.94 -6.89
C VAL A 267 -3.14 -9.71 -7.48
N GLY A 268 -3.70 -9.17 -8.56
CA GLY A 268 -4.75 -9.85 -9.34
C GLY A 268 -4.30 -10.05 -10.77
N VAL A 269 -4.62 -11.19 -11.36
CA VAL A 269 -4.35 -11.42 -12.77
C VAL A 269 -5.40 -10.75 -13.66
N PRO A 270 -5.05 -10.43 -14.92
CA PRO A 270 -5.99 -9.89 -15.90
C PRO A 270 -7.14 -10.86 -16.19
N LYS A 271 -8.14 -10.37 -16.91
CA LYS A 271 -9.30 -11.16 -17.32
C LYS A 271 -8.86 -12.45 -18.04
N SER A 272 -9.41 -13.57 -17.60
CA SER A 272 -9.25 -14.86 -18.28
C SER A 272 -9.81 -14.83 -19.71
N GLU A 273 -9.23 -15.62 -20.60
CA GLU A 273 -9.65 -15.78 -21.98
C GLU A 273 -10.94 -16.59 -22.14
N LEU A 274 -11.49 -17.18 -21.08
CA LEU A 274 -12.73 -17.93 -21.13
C LEU A 274 -13.90 -17.01 -21.51
N SER A 275 -14.47 -17.26 -22.70
CA SER A 275 -15.59 -16.46 -23.20
C SER A 275 -16.83 -16.63 -22.33
N GLY A 276 -17.37 -15.52 -21.86
CA GLY A 276 -18.64 -15.51 -21.11
C GLY A 276 -18.57 -16.04 -19.67
N ILE A 277 -17.39 -16.43 -19.17
CA ILE A 277 -17.13 -16.85 -17.79
C ILE A 277 -16.23 -15.80 -17.11
N SER A 278 -16.46 -15.50 -15.85
CA SER A 278 -15.70 -14.52 -15.05
C SER A 278 -15.01 -15.18 -13.85
N PRO A 279 -13.88 -15.89 -14.05
CA PRO A 279 -13.19 -16.54 -12.94
C PRO A 279 -12.72 -15.56 -11.87
N ASN A 280 -12.29 -14.35 -12.27
CA ASN A 280 -11.81 -13.33 -11.33
C ASN A 280 -12.91 -12.87 -10.36
N ASP A 281 -14.17 -12.80 -10.82
CA ASP A 281 -15.30 -12.48 -9.95
C ASP A 281 -15.54 -13.57 -8.93
N LEU A 282 -15.40 -14.83 -9.33
CA LEU A 282 -15.52 -15.96 -8.42
C LEU A 282 -14.35 -16.02 -7.43
N ILE A 283 -13.12 -15.80 -7.88
CA ILE A 283 -11.93 -15.77 -6.98
C ILE A 283 -12.11 -14.70 -5.89
N ASN A 284 -12.50 -13.48 -6.28
CA ASN A 284 -12.71 -12.42 -5.29
C ASN A 284 -13.81 -12.79 -4.30
N TRP A 285 -14.91 -13.39 -4.76
CA TRP A 285 -15.97 -13.85 -3.87
C TRP A 285 -15.49 -14.93 -2.91
N GLU A 286 -14.72 -15.91 -3.37
CA GLU A 286 -14.15 -16.97 -2.51
C GLU A 286 -13.13 -16.38 -1.50
N ALA A 287 -12.32 -15.40 -1.92
CA ALA A 287 -11.40 -14.70 -1.02
C ALA A 287 -12.15 -13.88 0.05
N ILE A 288 -13.25 -13.21 -0.33
CA ILE A 288 -14.13 -12.48 0.60
C ILE A 288 -14.77 -13.44 1.61
N LYS A 289 -15.29 -14.59 1.16
CA LYS A 289 -15.86 -15.61 2.04
C LYS A 289 -14.80 -16.15 3.01
N TRP A 290 -13.60 -16.43 2.49
CA TRP A 290 -12.49 -16.89 3.30
C TRP A 290 -12.11 -15.85 4.37
N ALA A 291 -12.00 -14.58 4.00
CA ALA A 291 -11.70 -13.49 4.92
C ALA A 291 -12.73 -13.40 6.04
N HIS A 292 -14.03 -13.42 5.71
CA HIS A 292 -15.10 -13.43 6.70
C HIS A 292 -15.03 -14.65 7.63
N THR A 293 -14.87 -15.85 7.08
CA THR A 293 -14.82 -17.09 7.87
C THR A 293 -13.63 -17.12 8.83
N ASN A 294 -12.53 -16.42 8.47
CA ASN A 294 -11.33 -16.31 9.31
C ASN A 294 -11.33 -15.06 10.21
N GLY A 295 -12.49 -14.41 10.41
CA GLY A 295 -12.68 -13.33 11.37
C GLY A 295 -12.12 -11.97 10.93
N LEU A 296 -11.79 -11.78 9.64
CA LEU A 296 -11.41 -10.48 9.11
C LEU A 296 -12.66 -9.61 8.90
N GLU A 297 -12.54 -8.33 9.21
CA GLU A 297 -13.64 -7.37 9.16
C GLU A 297 -13.77 -6.66 7.82
N HIS A 298 -12.69 -6.65 7.04
CA HIS A 298 -12.62 -5.91 5.78
C HIS A 298 -11.92 -6.70 4.68
N TYR A 299 -12.39 -6.50 3.45
CA TYR A 299 -11.68 -6.87 2.22
C TYR A 299 -11.39 -5.62 1.41
N GLU A 300 -10.13 -5.35 1.14
CA GLU A 300 -9.68 -4.16 0.43
C GLU A 300 -9.17 -4.53 -0.96
N GLU A 301 -9.80 -3.97 -1.99
CA GLU A 301 -9.42 -4.21 -3.38
C GLU A 301 -8.27 -3.30 -3.85
N MET A 302 -7.68 -2.55 -2.92
CA MET A 302 -6.61 -1.58 -3.16
C MET A 302 -6.99 -0.49 -4.18
N ASP A 303 -6.01 0.30 -4.62
CA ASP A 303 -6.24 1.40 -5.56
C ASP A 303 -6.51 0.88 -6.99
N SER A 304 -7.34 1.61 -7.71
CA SER A 304 -7.58 1.41 -9.15
C SER A 304 -6.96 2.53 -10.00
N GLY A 305 -6.38 3.54 -9.36
CA GLY A 305 -5.92 4.73 -10.05
C GLY A 305 -7.03 5.36 -10.92
N ASP A 306 -6.63 5.88 -12.06
CA ASP A 306 -7.54 6.49 -13.03
C ASP A 306 -8.05 5.51 -14.10
N ASP A 307 -7.70 4.20 -14.02
CA ASP A 307 -8.16 3.22 -15.01
C ASP A 307 -9.67 2.96 -14.87
N PRO A 308 -10.50 3.38 -15.84
CA PRO A 308 -11.96 3.20 -15.77
C PRO A 308 -12.38 1.74 -15.73
N ARG A 309 -11.58 0.83 -16.30
CA ARG A 309 -11.89 -0.62 -16.32
C ARG A 309 -11.71 -1.22 -14.93
N LEU A 310 -10.62 -0.85 -14.24
CA LEU A 310 -10.37 -1.30 -12.87
C LEU A 310 -11.39 -0.70 -11.90
N ARG A 311 -11.73 0.59 -12.04
CA ARG A 311 -12.79 1.21 -11.24
C ARG A 311 -14.13 0.51 -11.43
N HIS A 312 -14.52 0.24 -12.68
CA HIS A 312 -15.76 -0.50 -12.97
C HIS A 312 -15.72 -1.93 -12.43
N PHE A 313 -14.55 -2.61 -12.52
CA PHE A 313 -14.40 -3.95 -11.95
C PHE A 313 -14.62 -3.96 -10.43
N LYS A 314 -14.06 -3.00 -9.71
CA LYS A 314 -14.12 -2.93 -8.26
C LYS A 314 -15.46 -2.39 -7.74
N SER A 315 -16.01 -1.37 -8.37
CA SER A 315 -17.26 -0.72 -7.93
C SER A 315 -18.49 -1.65 -7.90
N LYS A 316 -18.51 -2.70 -8.74
CA LYS A 316 -19.64 -3.66 -8.78
C LYS A 316 -19.83 -4.48 -7.51
N TYR A 317 -18.80 -4.55 -6.64
CA TYR A 317 -18.91 -5.16 -5.31
C TYR A 317 -19.56 -4.21 -4.29
N ASN A 318 -19.91 -3.00 -4.70
CA ASN A 318 -20.49 -1.93 -3.87
C ASN A 318 -19.67 -1.66 -2.60
N PRO A 319 -18.36 -1.40 -2.73
CA PRO A 319 -17.46 -1.11 -1.62
C PRO A 319 -17.65 0.31 -1.09
N ASP A 320 -17.14 0.56 0.10
CA ASP A 320 -16.94 1.90 0.64
C ASP A 320 -15.60 2.49 0.14
N LEU A 321 -15.54 3.81 -0.06
CA LEU A 321 -14.30 4.49 -0.42
C LEU A 321 -13.51 4.84 0.84
N VAL A 322 -12.22 4.51 0.84
CA VAL A 322 -11.29 4.89 1.92
C VAL A 322 -10.19 5.76 1.34
N ILE A 323 -9.98 6.91 1.95
CA ILE A 323 -9.02 7.92 1.48
C ILE A 323 -7.59 7.58 1.93
N TRP A 324 -6.63 7.88 1.07
CA TRP A 324 -5.22 8.01 1.36
C TRP A 324 -4.65 9.20 0.57
N TYR A 325 -3.43 9.65 0.87
CA TYR A 325 -2.88 10.85 0.27
C TYR A 325 -1.55 10.58 -0.43
N SER A 326 -1.38 11.21 -1.58
CA SER A 326 -0.07 11.37 -2.22
C SER A 326 0.41 12.80 -2.01
N ALA A 327 1.58 12.96 -1.43
CA ALA A 327 2.16 14.23 -1.07
C ALA A 327 3.53 14.40 -1.75
N VAL A 328 3.76 15.57 -2.34
CA VAL A 328 4.99 15.89 -3.09
C VAL A 328 5.57 17.21 -2.60
N LYS A 329 6.90 17.22 -2.40
CA LYS A 329 7.64 18.43 -2.05
C LYS A 329 8.97 18.48 -2.79
N TYR A 330 9.36 19.68 -3.20
CA TYR A 330 10.67 19.98 -3.78
C TYR A 330 11.50 20.77 -2.76
N SER A 331 12.81 20.58 -2.76
CA SER A 331 13.72 21.31 -1.87
C SER A 331 13.79 22.81 -2.20
N SER A 332 13.39 23.22 -3.41
CA SER A 332 13.24 24.60 -3.85
C SER A 332 12.37 24.71 -5.10
N ASP A 333 11.88 25.92 -5.40
CA ASP A 333 11.09 26.21 -6.61
C ASP A 333 11.88 25.96 -7.91
N VAL A 334 13.21 26.08 -7.87
CA VAL A 334 14.07 25.76 -9.02
C VAL A 334 13.91 24.30 -9.42
N TRP A 335 13.93 23.37 -8.47
CA TRP A 335 13.76 21.95 -8.77
C TRP A 335 12.36 21.60 -9.24
N LYS A 336 11.36 22.29 -8.73
CA LYS A 336 9.98 22.19 -9.23
C LYS A 336 9.89 22.60 -10.71
N ALA A 337 10.49 23.72 -11.07
CA ALA A 337 10.54 24.21 -12.45
C ALA A 337 11.31 23.25 -13.38
N VAL A 338 12.44 22.69 -12.94
CA VAL A 338 13.24 21.71 -13.70
C VAL A 338 12.42 20.46 -14.01
N GLU A 339 11.66 19.90 -13.07
CA GLU A 339 10.84 18.72 -13.35
C GLU A 339 9.67 19.06 -14.28
N THR A 340 9.03 20.21 -14.11
CA THR A 340 7.98 20.68 -15.02
C THR A 340 8.49 20.77 -16.46
N LEU A 341 9.67 21.35 -16.66
CA LEU A 341 10.29 21.45 -17.96
C LEU A 341 10.65 20.07 -18.55
N PHE A 342 11.20 19.19 -17.71
CA PHE A 342 11.58 17.84 -18.14
C PHE A 342 10.34 17.03 -18.57
N ASN A 343 9.25 17.09 -17.81
CA ASN A 343 7.99 16.42 -18.16
C ASN A 343 7.36 17.01 -19.44
N PHE A 344 7.47 18.33 -19.64
CA PHE A 344 7.00 18.99 -20.86
C PHE A 344 7.77 18.52 -22.11
N ILE A 345 9.09 18.41 -22.03
CA ILE A 345 9.94 17.92 -23.13
C ILE A 345 9.63 16.45 -23.43
N LYS A 346 9.52 15.61 -22.39
CA LYS A 346 9.22 14.19 -22.55
C LYS A 346 7.85 13.94 -23.22
N ASN A 347 6.82 14.73 -22.86
CA ASN A 347 5.48 14.59 -23.44
C ASN A 347 5.36 15.14 -24.87
N ARG A 348 6.35 15.91 -25.36
CA ARG A 348 6.42 16.36 -26.77
C ARG A 348 7.22 15.44 -27.68
N GLY A 349 7.94 14.48 -27.09
CA GLY A 349 8.76 13.50 -27.83
C GLY A 349 8.09 12.15 -28.05
N ASN A 350 6.86 11.99 -27.54
CA ASN A 350 5.95 10.87 -27.83
C ASN A 350 4.74 11.39 -28.62
#